data_00dc444830b8b0fd6f5938f9f4866830
#
_entry.id   00dc444830b8b0fd6f5938f9f4866830
#
_cell.length_a   1.000
_cell.length_b   1.000
_cell.length_c   1.000
_cell.angle_alpha   90.00
_cell.angle_beta   90.00
_cell.angle_gamma   90.00
#
_symmetry.space_group_name_H-M   'P 1'
#
loop_
_entity.id
_entity.type
_entity.pdbx_description
1 polymer ?
#
loop_
_entity_poly.entity_id
_entity_poly.type
_entity_poly.pdbx_seq_one_letter_code
_entity_poly.pdbx_strand_id
1 'polypeptide(L)'
;HAAPLQDRHARPRPPPPAIDFSKLECQPGDPDAELQPFSFMTRVPMHNKVNCYIAYTNPATHKVILDNLHRSPLYGGDIQGVGPRYCPSIEDKVVRFKEKERHPVFVEPCGEDTEEMYLQGLSSSLPEAVQNEMYRTIAGFEHLEIMRPAYAIEYDCVDPTTLKPTLESKVVGGIYGAGQFNGTSGYEEPLRRACWRV
;
A
#
# COMPACT_ATOMS: atom_id res chain seq x y z
N HIS A 1 16.26 -27.34 56.94
CA HIS A 1 16.33 -27.34 55.48
C HIS A 1 15.38 -26.23 54.97
N ALA A 2 15.93 -25.05 54.68
CA ALA A 2 15.22 -23.99 54.00
C ALA A 2 15.22 -24.29 52.51
N ALA A 3 14.03 -24.32 51.91
CA ALA A 3 13.88 -24.42 50.47
C ALA A 3 14.41 -23.16 49.80
N PRO A 4 15.10 -23.26 48.61
CA PRO A 4 15.60 -22.11 47.92
C PRO A 4 14.42 -21.20 47.49
N LEU A 5 14.59 -19.90 47.78
CA LEU A 5 13.68 -18.83 47.28
C LEU A 5 13.69 -18.91 45.75
N GLN A 6 12.58 -19.38 45.18
CA GLN A 6 12.35 -19.25 43.75
C GLN A 6 12.26 -17.77 43.45
N ASP A 7 13.06 -17.34 42.49
CA ASP A 7 13.07 -15.99 41.94
C ASP A 7 11.71 -15.65 41.35
N ARG A 8 10.86 -14.96 42.12
CA ARG A 8 9.49 -14.60 41.75
C ARG A 8 9.41 -13.33 40.90
N HIS A 9 10.51 -12.93 40.29
CA HIS A 9 10.59 -11.70 39.49
C HIS A 9 11.06 -11.94 38.05
N ALA A 10 10.72 -13.08 37.45
CA ALA A 10 10.75 -13.17 36.00
C ALA A 10 9.69 -12.20 35.48
N ARG A 11 10.10 -11.00 35.09
CA ARG A 11 9.23 -10.07 34.35
C ARG A 11 8.75 -10.82 33.09
N PRO A 12 7.43 -10.80 32.82
CA PRO A 12 6.95 -11.37 31.56
C PRO A 12 7.76 -10.76 30.42
N ARG A 13 8.30 -11.62 29.57
CA ARG A 13 9.01 -11.18 28.37
C ARG A 13 8.01 -10.35 27.55
N PRO A 14 8.37 -9.11 27.14
CA PRO A 14 7.47 -8.35 26.28
C PRO A 14 7.12 -9.19 25.06
N PRO A 15 5.88 -9.10 24.53
CA PRO A 15 5.51 -9.80 23.31
C PRO A 15 6.51 -9.43 22.22
N PRO A 16 6.85 -10.36 21.32
CA PRO A 16 7.71 -10.05 20.19
C PRO A 16 7.11 -8.88 19.41
N PRO A 17 7.94 -8.00 18.84
CA PRO A 17 7.44 -6.91 18.02
C PRO A 17 6.62 -7.48 16.86
N ALA A 18 5.53 -6.80 16.50
CA ALA A 18 4.64 -7.22 15.43
C ALA A 18 5.38 -7.39 14.09
N ILE A 19 6.40 -6.55 13.85
CA ILE A 19 7.32 -6.65 12.70
C ILE A 19 8.75 -6.87 13.24
N ASP A 20 9.40 -7.92 12.75
CA ASP A 20 10.80 -8.20 13.02
C ASP A 20 11.70 -7.55 11.95
N PHE A 21 12.08 -6.31 12.18
CA PHE A 21 12.90 -5.53 11.25
C PHE A 21 14.29 -6.14 10.99
N SER A 22 14.79 -7.03 11.86
CA SER A 22 16.07 -7.69 11.65
C SER A 22 16.09 -8.64 10.44
N LYS A 23 14.92 -9.04 9.98
CA LYS A 23 14.72 -9.90 8.80
C LYS A 23 14.44 -9.12 7.52
N LEU A 24 14.31 -7.80 7.60
CA LEU A 24 14.00 -6.92 6.49
C LEU A 24 15.25 -6.22 5.98
N GLU A 25 15.22 -5.85 4.71
CA GLU A 25 16.26 -5.03 4.09
C GLU A 25 16.03 -3.57 4.49
N CYS A 26 17.00 -2.98 5.22
CA CYS A 26 16.90 -1.57 5.60
C CYS A 26 17.14 -0.69 4.37
N GLN A 27 16.25 0.27 4.15
CA GLN A 27 16.38 1.30 3.13
C GLN A 27 16.51 2.66 3.83
N PRO A 28 17.76 3.11 4.09
CA PRO A 28 17.99 4.42 4.66
C PRO A 28 17.61 5.51 3.65
N GLY A 29 17.26 6.69 4.16
CA GLY A 29 17.13 7.87 3.32
C GLY A 29 18.48 8.36 2.79
N ASP A 30 18.43 9.37 1.93
CA ASP A 30 19.64 10.02 1.42
C ASP A 30 20.47 10.63 2.56
N PRO A 31 21.80 10.73 2.40
CA PRO A 31 22.64 11.43 3.37
C PRO A 31 22.17 12.87 3.59
N ASP A 32 22.21 13.36 4.82
CA ASP A 32 21.73 14.71 5.19
C ASP A 32 22.29 15.82 4.30
N ALA A 33 23.54 15.66 3.84
CA ALA A 33 24.19 16.63 2.94
C ALA A 33 23.60 16.68 1.53
N GLU A 34 22.86 15.66 1.13
CA GLU A 34 22.24 15.52 -0.21
C GLU A 34 20.74 15.80 -0.19
N LEU A 35 20.15 16.00 1.00
CA LEU A 35 18.71 16.22 1.13
C LEU A 35 18.28 17.52 0.44
N GLN A 36 17.27 17.37 -0.43
CA GLN A 36 16.63 18.48 -1.13
C GLN A 36 15.26 18.75 -0.53
N PRO A 37 14.96 19.97 -0.05
CA PRO A 37 13.64 20.28 0.47
C PRO A 37 12.60 20.31 -0.66
N PHE A 38 11.40 19.82 -0.40
CA PHE A 38 10.27 19.93 -1.33
C PHE A 38 9.81 21.38 -1.54
N SER A 39 9.98 22.22 -0.50
CA SER A 39 9.57 23.62 -0.57
C SER A 39 10.77 24.54 -0.73
N PHE A 40 10.71 25.44 -1.69
CA PHE A 40 11.70 26.52 -1.86
C PHE A 40 11.75 27.49 -0.67
N MET A 41 10.77 27.44 0.23
CA MET A 41 10.71 28.28 1.43
C MET A 41 11.42 27.65 2.63
N THR A 42 11.82 26.38 2.57
CA THR A 42 12.54 25.72 3.65
C THR A 42 13.92 26.35 3.86
N ARG A 43 14.20 26.80 5.08
CA ARG A 43 15.43 27.48 5.48
C ARG A 43 16.21 26.74 6.57
N VAL A 44 15.66 25.64 7.08
CA VAL A 44 16.28 24.85 8.13
C VAL A 44 17.00 23.64 7.53
N PRO A 45 18.12 23.18 8.11
CA PRO A 45 18.73 21.92 7.74
C PRO A 45 17.74 20.77 7.88
N MET A 46 17.78 19.86 6.94
CA MET A 46 16.95 18.66 6.96
C MET A 46 17.78 17.47 7.45
N HIS A 47 17.13 16.58 8.16
CA HIS A 47 17.73 15.35 8.67
C HIS A 47 16.76 14.18 8.47
N ASN A 48 17.28 13.04 8.05
CA ASN A 48 16.52 11.81 8.06
C ASN A 48 16.28 11.35 9.50
N LYS A 49 15.02 11.09 9.84
CA LYS A 49 14.62 10.70 11.20
C LYS A 49 14.28 9.23 11.31
N VAL A 50 13.84 8.62 10.22
CA VAL A 50 13.36 7.24 10.18
C VAL A 50 13.85 6.55 8.91
N ASN A 51 13.99 5.23 8.98
CA ASN A 51 14.29 4.40 7.82
C ASN A 51 13.01 3.71 7.32
N CYS A 52 12.95 3.45 6.02
CA CYS A 52 12.03 2.50 5.45
C CYS A 52 12.69 1.11 5.36
N TYR A 53 11.88 0.08 5.13
CA TYR A 53 12.38 -1.27 4.99
C TYR A 53 11.70 -1.96 3.80
N ILE A 54 12.35 -3.01 3.30
CA ILE A 54 11.81 -3.83 2.23
C ILE A 54 11.69 -5.26 2.74
N ALA A 55 10.48 -5.80 2.66
CA ALA A 55 10.16 -7.20 2.78
C ALA A 55 9.88 -7.78 1.39
N TYR A 56 9.77 -9.10 1.30
CA TYR A 56 9.45 -9.76 0.04
C TYR A 56 8.40 -10.84 0.27
N THR A 57 7.43 -10.93 -0.64
CA THR A 57 6.59 -12.12 -0.75
C THR A 57 7.45 -13.33 -1.13
N ASN A 58 6.90 -14.51 -0.99
CA ASN A 58 7.58 -15.77 -1.28
C ASN A 58 6.58 -16.80 -1.85
N PRO A 59 7.03 -17.99 -2.28
CA PRO A 59 6.14 -19.01 -2.84
C PRO A 59 5.00 -19.43 -1.91
N ALA A 60 5.20 -19.41 -0.58
CA ALA A 60 4.12 -19.72 0.37
C ALA A 60 3.07 -18.61 0.38
N THR A 61 3.48 -17.33 0.34
CA THR A 61 2.58 -16.18 0.18
C THR A 61 1.77 -16.31 -1.12
N HIS A 62 2.46 -16.60 -2.23
CA HIS A 62 1.81 -16.75 -3.54
C HIS A 62 0.81 -17.91 -3.54
N LYS A 63 1.15 -19.01 -2.88
CA LYS A 63 0.24 -20.16 -2.75
C LYS A 63 -1.05 -19.78 -2.01
N VAL A 64 -0.96 -19.09 -0.87
CA VAL A 64 -2.14 -18.62 -0.12
C VAL A 64 -3.02 -17.74 -1.01
N ILE A 65 -2.43 -16.82 -1.77
CA ILE A 65 -3.17 -15.95 -2.70
C ILE A 65 -3.87 -16.77 -3.78
N LEU A 66 -3.13 -17.65 -4.46
CA LEU A 66 -3.67 -18.43 -5.58
C LEU A 66 -4.80 -19.39 -5.15
N ASP A 67 -4.67 -20.03 -3.99
CA ASP A 67 -5.70 -20.92 -3.44
C ASP A 67 -7.00 -20.16 -3.12
N ASN A 68 -6.93 -18.86 -2.87
CA ASN A 68 -8.04 -18.00 -2.47
C ASN A 68 -8.52 -17.01 -3.56
N LEU A 69 -8.00 -17.07 -4.78
CA LEU A 69 -8.36 -16.12 -5.86
C LEU A 69 -9.87 -16.05 -6.10
N HIS A 70 -10.57 -17.16 -6.00
CA HIS A 70 -12.02 -17.24 -6.17
C HIS A 70 -12.82 -16.43 -5.13
N ARG A 71 -12.17 -15.99 -4.05
CA ARG A 71 -12.75 -15.16 -2.98
C ARG A 71 -12.45 -13.68 -3.15
N SER A 72 -11.65 -13.32 -4.14
CA SER A 72 -11.37 -11.92 -4.48
C SER A 72 -12.51 -11.37 -5.32
N PRO A 73 -13.14 -10.24 -4.96
CA PRO A 73 -14.13 -9.56 -5.79
C PRO A 73 -13.64 -9.26 -7.21
N LEU A 74 -12.33 -9.03 -7.35
CA LEU A 74 -11.71 -8.78 -8.65
C LEU A 74 -11.75 -10.01 -9.57
N TYR A 75 -11.52 -11.21 -9.00
CA TYR A 75 -11.50 -12.49 -9.74
C TYR A 75 -12.82 -13.25 -9.63
N GLY A 76 -13.64 -12.94 -8.63
CA GLY A 76 -15.00 -13.47 -8.44
C GLY A 76 -16.03 -12.89 -9.39
N GLY A 77 -15.70 -11.78 -10.07
CA GLY A 77 -16.59 -11.13 -11.04
C GLY A 77 -17.50 -10.06 -10.44
N ASP A 78 -17.33 -9.72 -9.17
CA ASP A 78 -18.08 -8.63 -8.53
C ASP A 78 -17.61 -7.25 -9.04
N ILE A 79 -16.29 -7.10 -9.29
CA ILE A 79 -15.69 -5.90 -9.89
C ILE A 79 -15.56 -6.12 -11.38
N GLN A 80 -16.35 -5.36 -12.16
CA GLN A 80 -16.41 -5.46 -13.63
C GLN A 80 -15.92 -4.19 -14.33
N GLY A 81 -15.74 -3.10 -13.60
CA GLY A 81 -15.35 -1.80 -14.13
C GLY A 81 -13.90 -1.77 -14.60
N VAL A 82 -13.65 -1.14 -15.76
CA VAL A 82 -12.31 -0.73 -16.17
C VAL A 82 -12.06 0.63 -15.53
N GLY A 83 -11.42 0.64 -14.36
CA GLY A 83 -11.12 1.88 -13.67
C GLY A 83 -10.08 2.73 -14.43
N PRO A 84 -10.06 4.06 -14.20
CA PRO A 84 -9.12 4.99 -14.83
C PRO A 84 -7.68 4.80 -14.36
N ARG A 85 -7.45 4.01 -13.30
CA ARG A 85 -6.13 3.74 -12.71
C ARG A 85 -5.78 2.27 -12.81
N TYR A 86 -4.57 2.02 -13.28
CA TYR A 86 -3.94 0.71 -13.16
C TYR A 86 -3.09 0.69 -11.89
N CYS A 87 -3.67 0.18 -10.80
CA CYS A 87 -2.94 -0.09 -9.58
C CYS A 87 -3.10 -1.59 -9.27
N PRO A 88 -2.17 -2.44 -9.71
CA PRO A 88 -2.32 -3.88 -9.55
C PRO A 88 -2.30 -4.26 -8.08
N SER A 89 -3.30 -5.03 -7.65
CA SER A 89 -3.29 -5.70 -6.35
C SER A 89 -2.18 -6.74 -6.26
N ILE A 90 -1.92 -7.27 -5.08
CA ILE A 90 -0.92 -8.33 -4.94
C ILE A 90 -1.36 -9.60 -5.68
N GLU A 91 -2.66 -9.92 -5.69
CA GLU A 91 -3.19 -11.04 -6.45
C GLU A 91 -2.99 -10.84 -7.95
N ASP A 92 -3.16 -9.63 -8.48
CA ASP A 92 -2.85 -9.30 -9.88
C ASP A 92 -1.38 -9.52 -10.21
N LYS A 93 -0.48 -9.07 -9.32
CA LYS A 93 0.96 -9.26 -9.52
C LYS A 93 1.33 -10.74 -9.56
N VAL A 94 0.79 -11.53 -8.63
CA VAL A 94 1.05 -12.97 -8.55
C VAL A 94 0.53 -13.72 -9.78
N VAL A 95 -0.66 -13.34 -10.29
CA VAL A 95 -1.24 -13.98 -11.47
C VAL A 95 -0.52 -13.57 -12.75
N ARG A 96 -0.24 -12.27 -12.95
CA ARG A 96 0.35 -11.76 -14.18
C ARG A 96 1.85 -12.00 -14.30
N PHE A 97 2.55 -12.02 -13.18
CA PHE A 97 4.00 -12.21 -13.10
C PHE A 97 4.35 -13.49 -12.35
N LYS A 98 3.68 -14.57 -12.72
CA LYS A 98 3.82 -15.90 -12.09
C LYS A 98 5.23 -16.50 -12.17
N GLU A 99 6.06 -15.97 -13.09
CA GLU A 99 7.47 -16.33 -13.21
C GLU A 99 8.34 -15.70 -12.12
N LYS A 100 7.83 -14.70 -11.41
CA LYS A 100 8.55 -14.04 -10.31
C LYS A 100 8.30 -14.79 -9.00
N GLU A 101 9.39 -15.21 -8.37
CA GLU A 101 9.33 -15.91 -7.09
C GLU A 101 8.98 -15.00 -5.91
N ARG A 102 9.18 -13.66 -6.07
CA ARG A 102 8.92 -12.67 -5.03
C ARG A 102 8.54 -11.31 -5.60
N HIS A 103 7.78 -10.55 -4.81
CA HIS A 103 7.44 -9.16 -5.05
C HIS A 103 7.89 -8.31 -3.85
N PRO A 104 8.45 -7.11 -4.08
CA PRO A 104 8.84 -6.23 -2.98
C PRO A 104 7.61 -5.65 -2.28
N VAL A 105 7.76 -5.49 -0.97
CA VAL A 105 6.82 -4.85 -0.05
C VAL A 105 7.58 -3.77 0.69
N PHE A 106 7.24 -2.52 0.47
CA PHE A 106 7.84 -1.41 1.21
C PHE A 106 7.13 -1.25 2.55
N VAL A 107 7.91 -1.15 3.61
CA VAL A 107 7.44 -0.98 4.98
C VAL A 107 7.83 0.42 5.42
N GLU A 108 6.85 1.29 5.49
CA GLU A 108 7.02 2.73 5.64
C GLU A 108 6.33 3.21 6.92
N PRO A 109 7.00 4.02 7.78
CA PRO A 109 6.35 4.56 8.96
C PRO A 109 5.23 5.55 8.58
N CYS A 110 4.06 5.42 9.21
CA CYS A 110 2.93 6.34 9.00
C CYS A 110 3.12 7.72 9.63
N GLY A 111 4.12 7.88 10.50
CA GLY A 111 4.44 9.13 11.17
C GLY A 111 5.54 8.94 12.20
N GLU A 112 6.02 10.06 12.79
CA GLU A 112 7.07 10.03 13.81
C GLU A 112 6.54 9.60 15.20
N ASP A 113 5.27 9.84 15.46
CA ASP A 113 4.63 9.62 16.78
C ASP A 113 3.72 8.38 16.79
N THR A 114 3.88 7.46 15.85
CA THR A 114 3.08 6.24 15.74
C THR A 114 3.95 5.02 15.46
N GLU A 115 3.52 3.87 15.95
CA GLU A 115 4.11 2.57 15.61
C GLU A 115 3.46 1.93 14.37
N GLU A 116 2.46 2.59 13.79
CA GLU A 116 1.82 2.10 12.55
C GLU A 116 2.79 2.15 11.37
N MET A 117 2.84 1.05 10.64
CA MET A 117 3.62 0.93 9.41
C MET A 117 2.66 0.72 8.23
N TYR A 118 2.92 1.43 7.15
CA TYR A 118 2.23 1.21 5.88
C TYR A 118 2.96 0.15 5.06
N LEU A 119 2.21 -0.85 4.61
CA LEU A 119 2.75 -1.94 3.79
C LEU A 119 2.42 -1.69 2.31
N GLN A 120 3.26 -0.92 1.64
CA GLN A 120 3.07 -0.61 0.22
C GLN A 120 3.40 -1.84 -0.65
N GLY A 121 2.51 -2.15 -1.57
CA GLY A 121 2.70 -3.27 -2.50
C GLY A 121 1.85 -4.49 -2.18
N LEU A 122 1.13 -4.48 -1.04
CA LEU A 122 0.20 -5.53 -0.60
C LEU A 122 -1.29 -5.12 -0.69
N SER A 123 -1.62 -4.13 -1.54
CA SER A 123 -3.02 -3.83 -1.84
C SER A 123 -3.74 -5.10 -2.29
N SER A 124 -4.90 -5.39 -1.72
CA SER A 124 -5.62 -6.65 -1.95
C SER A 124 -7.11 -6.48 -1.80
N SER A 125 -7.88 -7.26 -2.55
CA SER A 125 -9.32 -7.39 -2.38
C SER A 125 -9.72 -8.69 -1.65
N LEU A 126 -8.73 -9.51 -1.26
CA LEU A 126 -8.96 -10.75 -0.55
C LEU A 126 -9.57 -10.50 0.85
N PRO A 127 -10.40 -11.41 1.37
CA PRO A 127 -10.94 -11.31 2.72
C PRO A 127 -9.85 -11.19 3.79
N GLU A 128 -10.13 -10.47 4.86
CA GLU A 128 -9.19 -10.21 5.96
C GLU A 128 -8.51 -11.48 6.51
N ALA A 129 -9.26 -12.58 6.65
CA ALA A 129 -8.69 -13.84 7.11
C ALA A 129 -7.58 -14.36 6.20
N VAL A 130 -7.73 -14.18 4.87
CA VAL A 130 -6.71 -14.55 3.88
C VAL A 130 -5.53 -13.58 3.92
N GLN A 131 -5.81 -12.29 4.11
CA GLN A 131 -4.75 -11.29 4.28
C GLN A 131 -3.89 -11.62 5.50
N ASN A 132 -4.49 -11.97 6.64
CA ASN A 132 -3.77 -12.40 7.83
C ASN A 132 -2.89 -13.63 7.58
N GLU A 133 -3.40 -14.59 6.83
CA GLU A 133 -2.68 -15.81 6.48
C GLU A 133 -1.49 -15.49 5.56
N MET A 134 -1.71 -14.76 4.47
CA MET A 134 -0.65 -14.45 3.52
C MET A 134 0.46 -13.58 4.13
N TYR A 135 0.11 -12.59 4.95
CA TYR A 135 1.12 -11.71 5.56
C TYR A 135 2.06 -12.48 6.49
N ARG A 136 1.53 -13.41 7.28
CA ARG A 136 2.33 -14.22 8.21
C ARG A 136 3.29 -15.20 7.53
N THR A 137 3.18 -15.40 6.23
CA THR A 137 4.16 -16.17 5.45
C THR A 137 5.39 -15.36 5.05
N ILE A 138 5.33 -14.03 5.18
CA ILE A 138 6.42 -13.12 4.82
C ILE A 138 7.42 -13.06 5.98
N ALA A 139 8.71 -13.21 5.67
CA ALA A 139 9.75 -13.12 6.68
C ALA A 139 9.72 -11.76 7.39
N GLY A 140 9.71 -11.78 8.72
CA GLY A 140 9.58 -10.60 9.56
C GLY A 140 8.14 -10.22 9.91
N PHE A 141 7.12 -10.84 9.30
CA PHE A 141 5.71 -10.57 9.55
C PHE A 141 4.99 -11.71 10.28
N GLU A 142 5.70 -12.66 10.83
CA GLU A 142 5.13 -13.86 11.46
C GLU A 142 4.16 -13.52 12.61
N HIS A 143 4.37 -12.37 13.24
CA HIS A 143 3.55 -11.86 14.35
C HIS A 143 2.81 -10.57 14.00
N LEU A 144 2.67 -10.26 12.71
CA LEU A 144 2.04 -9.04 12.25
C LEU A 144 0.62 -8.89 12.81
N GLU A 145 0.32 -7.72 13.33
CA GLU A 145 -1.02 -7.29 13.71
C GLU A 145 -1.53 -6.27 12.69
N ILE A 146 -2.65 -6.59 12.06
CA ILE A 146 -3.27 -5.72 11.04
C ILE A 146 -4.15 -4.70 11.77
N MET A 147 -3.76 -3.43 11.74
CA MET A 147 -4.57 -2.33 12.26
C MET A 147 -5.73 -1.98 11.33
N ARG A 148 -5.50 -2.10 10.01
CA ARG A 148 -6.50 -1.87 8.98
C ARG A 148 -6.23 -2.80 7.79
N PRO A 149 -7.19 -3.69 7.46
CA PRO A 149 -7.02 -4.58 6.30
C PRO A 149 -6.96 -3.78 5.00
N ALA A 150 -6.28 -4.33 4.01
CA ALA A 150 -6.31 -3.83 2.65
C ALA A 150 -7.73 -3.97 2.08
N TYR A 151 -8.08 -3.11 1.14
CA TYR A 151 -9.38 -3.06 0.50
C TYR A 151 -9.23 -2.75 -0.99
N ALA A 152 -10.18 -3.21 -1.77
CA ALA A 152 -10.32 -2.81 -3.17
C ALA A 152 -11.20 -1.56 -3.28
N ILE A 153 -10.85 -0.71 -4.23
CA ILE A 153 -11.68 0.43 -4.63
C ILE A 153 -12.04 0.22 -6.09
N GLU A 154 -13.33 0.24 -6.40
CA GLU A 154 -13.84 0.35 -7.74
C GLU A 154 -14.13 1.83 -8.03
N TYR A 155 -13.67 2.30 -9.17
CA TYR A 155 -13.87 3.69 -9.58
C TYR A 155 -14.78 3.77 -10.78
N ASP A 156 -15.84 4.52 -10.65
CA ASP A 156 -16.64 4.90 -11.80
C ASP A 156 -15.87 5.89 -12.68
N CYS A 157 -15.89 5.68 -13.98
CA CYS A 157 -15.39 6.66 -14.92
C CYS A 157 -16.33 6.78 -16.12
N VAL A 158 -16.44 7.99 -16.64
CA VAL A 158 -17.16 8.24 -17.89
C VAL A 158 -16.25 7.91 -19.07
N ASP A 159 -16.84 7.48 -20.17
CA ASP A 159 -16.11 7.30 -21.41
C ASP A 159 -15.53 8.66 -21.86
N PRO A 160 -14.20 8.83 -21.90
CA PRO A 160 -13.57 10.09 -22.28
C PRO A 160 -13.88 10.51 -23.72
N THR A 161 -14.33 9.58 -24.58
CA THR A 161 -14.75 9.90 -25.95
C THR A 161 -16.05 10.71 -25.96
N THR A 162 -16.79 10.77 -24.85
CA THR A 162 -18.00 11.60 -24.69
C THR A 162 -17.70 13.07 -24.39
N LEU A 163 -16.41 13.44 -24.29
CA LEU A 163 -15.98 14.81 -24.10
C LEU A 163 -15.60 15.47 -25.44
N LYS A 164 -15.83 16.78 -25.53
CA LYS A 164 -15.28 17.62 -26.58
C LYS A 164 -13.77 17.88 -26.32
N PRO A 165 -13.01 18.34 -27.32
CA PRO A 165 -11.63 18.78 -27.08
C PRO A 165 -11.49 19.86 -26.01
N THR A 166 -12.57 20.61 -25.77
CA THR A 166 -12.68 21.60 -24.71
C THR A 166 -12.98 20.98 -23.34
N LEU A 167 -13.03 19.67 -23.20
CA LEU A 167 -13.41 18.92 -22.00
C LEU A 167 -14.88 19.12 -21.55
N GLU A 168 -15.69 19.78 -22.37
CA GLU A 168 -17.13 19.86 -22.18
C GLU A 168 -17.79 18.56 -22.58
N SER A 169 -18.80 18.13 -21.81
CA SER A 169 -19.62 16.98 -22.17
C SER A 169 -20.32 17.20 -23.52
N LYS A 170 -20.28 16.19 -24.39
CA LYS A 170 -21.07 16.17 -25.64
C LYS A 170 -22.56 15.92 -25.38
N VAL A 171 -22.90 15.32 -24.24
CA VAL A 171 -24.25 14.91 -23.88
C VAL A 171 -25.01 16.04 -23.19
N VAL A 172 -24.34 16.76 -22.28
CA VAL A 172 -24.96 17.87 -21.52
C VAL A 172 -24.06 19.09 -21.67
N GLY A 173 -24.62 20.12 -22.34
CA GLY A 173 -23.91 21.39 -22.53
C GLY A 173 -23.64 22.12 -21.22
N GLY A 174 -22.48 22.79 -21.13
CA GLY A 174 -22.08 23.55 -19.96
C GLY A 174 -21.48 22.72 -18.81
N ILE A 175 -21.43 21.38 -18.92
CA ILE A 175 -20.82 20.50 -17.93
C ILE A 175 -19.39 20.16 -18.36
N TYR A 176 -18.46 20.38 -17.46
CA TYR A 176 -17.04 20.11 -17.63
C TYR A 176 -16.53 19.20 -16.51
N GLY A 177 -15.89 18.11 -16.88
CA GLY A 177 -15.35 17.18 -15.91
C GLY A 177 -13.91 17.50 -15.56
N ALA A 178 -13.59 17.54 -14.26
CA ALA A 178 -12.21 17.63 -13.78
C ALA A 178 -12.03 16.65 -12.64
N GLY A 179 -11.32 15.56 -12.88
CA GLY A 179 -11.13 14.51 -11.87
C GLY A 179 -10.98 13.13 -12.46
N GLN A 180 -10.81 12.17 -11.58
CA GLN A 180 -10.52 10.78 -11.90
C GLN A 180 -11.64 10.12 -12.69
N PHE A 181 -12.91 10.45 -12.42
CA PHE A 181 -14.06 9.94 -13.18
C PHE A 181 -14.01 10.28 -14.68
N ASN A 182 -13.16 11.21 -15.07
CA ASN A 182 -12.92 11.65 -16.46
C ASN A 182 -11.75 10.93 -17.12
N GLY A 183 -11.27 9.82 -16.56
CA GLY A 183 -10.18 9.01 -17.08
C GLY A 183 -8.78 9.56 -16.80
N THR A 184 -8.64 10.57 -15.91
CA THR A 184 -7.32 11.08 -15.51
C THR A 184 -6.80 10.34 -14.27
N SER A 185 -5.51 10.04 -14.23
CA SER A 185 -4.92 9.30 -13.11
C SER A 185 -3.98 10.14 -12.24
N GLY A 186 -3.43 11.25 -12.74
CA GLY A 186 -2.55 12.15 -11.99
C GLY A 186 -3.32 13.21 -11.22
N TYR A 187 -2.81 13.63 -10.07
CA TYR A 187 -3.45 14.69 -9.26
C TYR A 187 -3.35 16.07 -9.92
N GLU A 188 -2.30 16.31 -10.67
CA GLU A 188 -2.03 17.58 -11.37
C GLU A 188 -2.94 17.78 -12.59
N GLU A 189 -3.35 16.70 -13.25
CA GLU A 189 -4.21 16.78 -14.43
C GLU A 189 -5.61 17.34 -14.12
N PRO A 190 -6.33 16.87 -13.07
CA PRO A 190 -7.59 17.47 -12.68
C PRO A 190 -7.46 18.95 -12.30
N LEU A 191 -6.41 19.30 -11.57
CA LEU A 191 -6.16 20.69 -11.18
C LEU A 191 -5.95 21.57 -12.42
N ARG A 192 -5.10 21.14 -13.34
CA ARG A 192 -4.86 21.85 -14.59
C ARG A 192 -6.15 22.00 -15.41
N ARG A 193 -6.95 20.93 -15.52
CA ARG A 193 -8.24 20.95 -16.24
C ARG A 193 -9.24 21.89 -15.59
N ALA A 194 -9.26 21.99 -14.26
CA ALA A 194 -10.11 22.95 -13.55
C ALA A 194 -9.66 24.40 -13.76
N CYS A 195 -8.35 24.65 -13.73
CA CYS A 195 -7.79 26.00 -13.88
C CYS A 195 -7.84 26.57 -15.31
N TRP A 196 -7.94 25.75 -16.34
CA TRP A 196 -8.00 26.23 -17.75
C TRP A 196 -9.28 26.92 -18.13
N ARG A 197 -10.22 27.12 -17.19
CA ARG A 197 -11.57 27.59 -17.45
C ARG A 197 -12.01 28.82 -16.65
N VAL A 198 -11.08 29.41 -15.93
CA VAL A 198 -11.34 30.70 -15.28
C VAL A 198 -10.94 31.85 -16.20
#